data_35f0760fbdcae8f74c887dfbdc199280
#
_entry.id   35f0760fbdcae8f74c887dfbdc199280
#
_cell.length_a   1.000
_cell.length_b   1.000
_cell.length_c   1.000
_cell.angle_alpha   90.00
_cell.angle_beta   90.00
_cell.angle_gamma   90.00
#
_symmetry.space_group_name_H-M   'P 1'
#
loop_
_entity.id
_entity.type
_entity.pdbx_description
1 polymer ?
#
loop_
_entity_poly.entity_id
_entity_poly.type
_entity_poly.pdbx_seq_one_letter_code
_entity_poly.pdbx_strand_id
1 'polypeptide(L)'
;TEGIDLWGECYSIKNTTALGWPPFIPDSVTSFPEELFSLVNLTTLSINYTNISGAIPPQIGNLSNLIRLNLSSNYLSGEIPPEIGGLINLISLDLSSNHFSGEIPVELFGLINLKGEIEYITGPGGGASIFHQGLNLSNNTLTGSVSEEIGDLINLKSLDLSFNQLESDLPLELYSLDSLRSLNLSNNLFTGEISEEIGNLLKLEGITTYAHMSTTQYDALNLSNNLFSGFIPFEICDLPLDWEDSYMDENQGFNISNNQFCAPFPPCLVSFVGTQDTYNCTQMYNQNNFNMPLNYSLSQNHPNPFNPITTLRYELPEDSFVDVTVYDMLGNVINNLAHGNQNSGYKSVQWNATNNQGQPVSAGVYLYSIEAGDFRQTRKMILIK
;
A
#
# COMPACT_ATOMS: atom_id res chain seq x y z
N THR A 1 -19.09 27.11 -34.48
CA THR A 1 -18.33 26.01 -33.88
C THR A 1 -17.14 26.61 -33.15
N GLU A 2 -17.24 26.69 -31.84
CA GLU A 2 -16.15 27.14 -31.02
C GLU A 2 -15.11 26.02 -30.95
N GLY A 3 -14.05 26.14 -31.71
CA GLY A 3 -12.86 25.29 -31.69
C GLY A 3 -11.68 26.08 -31.17
N ILE A 4 -10.75 25.41 -30.56
CA ILE A 4 -9.46 25.95 -30.13
C ILE A 4 -8.34 25.28 -30.92
N ASP A 5 -7.28 26.02 -31.18
CA ASP A 5 -6.05 25.45 -31.74
C ASP A 5 -5.13 25.02 -30.60
N LEU A 6 -4.74 23.75 -30.61
CA LEU A 6 -3.70 23.24 -29.73
C LEU A 6 -2.65 22.56 -30.59
N TRP A 7 -1.46 23.13 -30.61
CA TRP A 7 -0.28 22.58 -31.29
C TRP A 7 -0.46 22.39 -32.80
N GLY A 8 -1.31 23.23 -33.44
CA GLY A 8 -1.58 23.20 -34.86
C GLY A 8 -2.76 22.33 -35.26
N GLU A 9 -3.45 21.72 -34.29
CA GLU A 9 -4.67 20.95 -34.49
C GLU A 9 -5.88 21.66 -33.87
N CYS A 10 -7.03 21.60 -34.56
CA CYS A 10 -8.25 22.27 -34.11
C CYS A 10 -9.14 21.30 -33.31
N TYR A 11 -9.40 21.61 -32.04
CA TYR A 11 -10.24 20.82 -31.15
C TYR A 11 -11.56 21.53 -30.86
N SER A 12 -12.65 20.77 -30.87
CA SER A 12 -13.98 21.28 -30.50
C SER A 12 -14.14 21.32 -28.99
N ILE A 13 -14.37 22.50 -28.41
CA ILE A 13 -14.62 22.66 -26.97
C ILE A 13 -15.79 21.75 -26.52
N LYS A 14 -16.82 21.63 -27.36
CA LYS A 14 -18.04 20.86 -27.04
C LYS A 14 -17.86 19.34 -27.14
N ASN A 15 -17.06 18.87 -28.12
CA ASN A 15 -17.07 17.46 -28.50
C ASN A 15 -15.76 16.71 -28.11
N THR A 16 -14.69 17.44 -27.73
CA THR A 16 -13.43 16.79 -27.36
C THR A 16 -13.54 16.25 -25.96
N THR A 17 -13.50 14.91 -25.84
CA THR A 17 -13.59 14.19 -24.57
C THR A 17 -12.27 13.52 -24.16
N ALA A 18 -11.32 13.40 -25.09
CA ALA A 18 -10.01 12.81 -24.82
C ALA A 18 -8.93 13.59 -25.56
N LEU A 19 -7.86 13.86 -24.88
CA LEU A 19 -6.59 14.33 -25.39
C LEU A 19 -5.51 13.37 -24.90
N GLY A 20 -4.94 12.63 -25.81
CA GLY A 20 -3.89 11.66 -25.51
C GLY A 20 -3.37 11.05 -26.79
N TRP A 21 -2.30 10.33 -26.67
CA TRP A 21 -1.46 9.76 -27.70
C TRP A 21 -2.15 9.35 -29.01
N PRO A 22 -1.63 9.71 -30.22
CA PRO A 22 -0.90 10.93 -30.47
C PRO A 22 -1.79 11.99 -31.09
N PRO A 23 -1.75 13.22 -30.68
CA PRO A 23 -1.25 14.20 -31.61
C PRO A 23 0.23 14.34 -31.33
N PHE A 24 1.05 14.38 -32.33
CA PHE A 24 2.46 14.71 -32.27
C PHE A 24 2.57 16.13 -31.64
N ILE A 25 2.84 16.17 -30.34
CA ILE A 25 3.19 17.44 -29.70
C ILE A 25 4.61 17.75 -30.19
N PRO A 26 4.81 18.82 -30.95
CA PRO A 26 6.14 19.17 -31.46
C PRO A 26 7.11 19.36 -30.30
N ASP A 27 8.36 18.92 -30.45
CA ASP A 27 9.41 19.12 -29.45
C ASP A 27 9.62 20.58 -29.05
N SER A 28 9.17 21.53 -29.88
CA SER A 28 9.17 22.96 -29.60
C SER A 28 8.12 23.42 -28.57
N VAL A 29 7.16 22.57 -28.25
CA VAL A 29 6.14 22.88 -27.25
C VAL A 29 6.70 22.57 -25.87
N THR A 30 6.85 23.61 -25.08
CA THR A 30 7.48 23.52 -23.75
C THR A 30 6.58 23.97 -22.60
N SER A 31 5.30 24.32 -22.89
CA SER A 31 4.34 24.73 -21.87
C SER A 31 2.92 24.35 -22.26
N PHE A 32 2.04 24.31 -21.25
CA PHE A 32 0.60 24.18 -21.49
C PHE A 32 0.04 25.42 -22.16
N PRO A 33 -0.69 25.30 -23.28
CA PRO A 33 -1.48 26.43 -23.80
C PRO A 33 -2.67 26.69 -22.87
N GLU A 34 -2.96 27.97 -22.60
CA GLU A 34 -4.07 28.34 -21.70
C GLU A 34 -5.43 27.81 -22.22
N GLU A 35 -5.58 27.74 -23.51
CA GLU A 35 -6.79 27.29 -24.21
C GLU A 35 -7.14 25.82 -23.87
N LEU A 36 -6.14 24.99 -23.52
CA LEU A 36 -6.33 23.58 -23.13
C LEU A 36 -7.40 23.46 -22.04
N PHE A 37 -7.37 24.34 -21.06
CA PHE A 37 -8.26 24.31 -19.89
C PHE A 37 -9.68 24.78 -20.19
N SER A 38 -9.97 25.16 -21.45
CA SER A 38 -11.32 25.40 -21.97
C SER A 38 -12.03 24.11 -22.42
N LEU A 39 -11.29 23.00 -22.56
CA LEU A 39 -11.84 21.70 -22.96
C LEU A 39 -12.54 20.99 -21.78
N VAL A 40 -13.52 21.63 -21.19
CA VAL A 40 -14.19 21.19 -19.94
C VAL A 40 -14.90 19.82 -20.05
N ASN A 41 -15.06 19.29 -21.26
CA ASN A 41 -15.65 17.96 -21.48
C ASN A 41 -14.61 16.83 -21.55
N LEU A 42 -13.32 17.11 -21.31
CA LEU A 42 -12.29 16.09 -21.25
C LEU A 42 -12.57 15.10 -20.12
N THR A 43 -12.55 13.82 -20.46
CA THR A 43 -12.57 12.69 -19.55
C THR A 43 -11.18 12.04 -19.42
N THR A 44 -10.34 12.24 -20.45
CA THR A 44 -8.96 11.75 -20.45
C THR A 44 -8.02 12.83 -20.95
N LEU A 45 -7.00 13.13 -20.19
CA LEU A 45 -5.87 13.97 -20.56
C LEU A 45 -4.57 13.22 -20.31
N SER A 46 -3.87 12.86 -21.38
CA SER A 46 -2.61 12.12 -21.32
C SER A 46 -1.56 12.82 -22.17
N ILE A 47 -0.71 13.61 -21.52
CA ILE A 47 0.41 14.32 -22.12
C ILE A 47 1.67 13.85 -21.41
N ASN A 48 2.17 12.70 -21.79
CA ASN A 48 3.33 12.06 -21.18
C ASN A 48 4.46 11.89 -22.20
N TYR A 49 5.69 11.77 -21.73
CA TYR A 49 6.90 11.65 -22.55
C TYR A 49 7.06 12.81 -23.56
N THR A 50 6.85 14.05 -23.10
CA THR A 50 7.02 15.26 -23.91
C THR A 50 8.03 16.21 -23.27
N ASN A 51 8.21 17.41 -23.86
CA ASN A 51 9.12 18.44 -23.33
C ASN A 51 8.39 19.53 -22.53
N ILE A 52 7.15 19.28 -22.10
CA ILE A 52 6.38 20.26 -21.34
C ILE A 52 7.04 20.52 -19.99
N SER A 53 7.19 21.77 -19.65
CA SER A 53 7.86 22.29 -18.44
C SER A 53 7.03 23.39 -17.78
N GLY A 54 7.49 23.84 -16.62
CA GLY A 54 6.81 24.83 -15.80
C GLY A 54 5.75 24.22 -14.88
N ALA A 55 4.94 25.04 -14.26
CA ALA A 55 3.94 24.61 -13.30
C ALA A 55 2.65 24.14 -14.00
N ILE A 56 1.91 23.24 -13.34
CA ILE A 56 0.52 22.97 -13.69
C ILE A 56 -0.30 24.22 -13.30
N PRO A 57 -1.00 24.86 -14.24
CA PRO A 57 -1.80 26.02 -13.88
C PRO A 57 -3.02 25.66 -13.03
N PRO A 58 -3.47 26.55 -12.10
CA PRO A 58 -4.67 26.34 -11.29
C PRO A 58 -5.94 26.05 -12.10
N GLN A 59 -5.96 26.49 -13.37
CA GLN A 59 -7.06 26.21 -14.32
C GLN A 59 -7.25 24.71 -14.60
N ILE A 60 -6.32 23.85 -14.19
CA ILE A 60 -6.51 22.38 -14.26
C ILE A 60 -7.81 21.95 -13.57
N GLY A 61 -8.20 22.63 -12.48
CA GLY A 61 -9.44 22.40 -11.76
C GLY A 61 -10.71 22.61 -12.59
N ASN A 62 -10.64 23.32 -13.72
CA ASN A 62 -11.78 23.49 -14.63
C ASN A 62 -12.15 22.18 -15.34
N LEU A 63 -11.22 21.24 -15.44
CA LEU A 63 -11.42 19.97 -16.14
C LEU A 63 -12.11 18.91 -15.25
N SER A 64 -13.14 19.30 -14.55
CA SER A 64 -13.82 18.49 -13.51
C SER A 64 -14.46 17.18 -14.02
N ASN A 65 -14.55 16.99 -15.34
CA ASN A 65 -15.02 15.75 -15.96
C ASN A 65 -13.89 14.71 -16.16
N LEU A 66 -12.64 15.06 -15.83
CA LEU A 66 -11.52 14.12 -15.98
C LEU A 66 -11.72 12.86 -15.13
N ILE A 67 -11.52 11.73 -15.78
CA ILE A 67 -11.47 10.38 -15.21
C ILE A 67 -10.01 9.91 -15.12
N ARG A 68 -9.19 10.29 -16.11
CA ARG A 68 -7.75 9.96 -16.13
C ARG A 68 -6.93 11.20 -16.46
N LEU A 69 -5.92 11.45 -15.63
CA LEU A 69 -4.92 12.48 -15.86
C LEU A 69 -3.52 11.85 -15.80
N ASN A 70 -2.82 11.86 -16.92
CA ASN A 70 -1.43 11.42 -17.01
C ASN A 70 -0.56 12.53 -17.61
N LEU A 71 0.32 13.08 -16.78
CA LEU A 71 1.32 14.09 -17.16
C LEU A 71 2.75 13.59 -16.87
N SER A 72 2.93 12.28 -16.76
CA SER A 72 4.20 11.68 -16.38
C SER A 72 5.31 11.88 -17.42
N SER A 73 6.56 11.77 -16.98
CA SER A 73 7.75 11.85 -17.85
C SER A 73 7.80 13.13 -18.68
N ASN A 74 7.77 14.25 -17.98
CA ASN A 74 7.89 15.59 -18.51
C ASN A 74 8.93 16.40 -17.69
N TYR A 75 8.96 17.72 -17.88
CA TYR A 75 9.81 18.64 -17.14
C TYR A 75 8.97 19.62 -16.29
N LEU A 76 7.77 19.17 -15.87
CA LEU A 76 6.89 19.98 -15.02
C LEU A 76 7.55 20.23 -13.67
N SER A 77 7.34 21.42 -13.11
CA SER A 77 8.01 21.87 -11.89
C SER A 77 7.11 22.78 -11.04
N GLY A 78 7.59 23.19 -9.88
CA GLY A 78 6.81 23.94 -8.90
C GLY A 78 5.94 23.01 -8.06
N GLU A 79 4.99 23.57 -7.34
CA GLU A 79 4.08 22.81 -6.47
C GLU A 79 2.94 22.18 -7.29
N ILE A 80 2.42 21.07 -6.80
CA ILE A 80 1.16 20.51 -7.31
C ILE A 80 0.03 21.45 -6.86
N PRO A 81 -0.73 22.06 -7.78
CA PRO A 81 -1.74 23.03 -7.40
C PRO A 81 -2.90 22.38 -6.63
N PRO A 82 -3.39 22.99 -5.52
CA PRO A 82 -4.50 22.42 -4.74
C PRO A 82 -5.80 22.28 -5.53
N GLU A 83 -5.96 23.02 -6.62
CA GLU A 83 -7.09 22.92 -7.54
C GLU A 83 -7.19 21.55 -8.21
N ILE A 84 -6.14 20.72 -8.14
CA ILE A 84 -6.20 19.32 -8.59
C ILE A 84 -7.26 18.52 -7.81
N GLY A 85 -7.52 18.88 -6.55
CA GLY A 85 -8.59 18.32 -5.73
C GLY A 85 -10.00 18.57 -6.30
N GLY A 86 -10.15 19.54 -7.21
CA GLY A 86 -11.40 19.77 -7.94
C GLY A 86 -11.75 18.70 -8.98
N LEU A 87 -10.81 17.80 -9.31
CA LEU A 87 -10.98 16.73 -10.30
C LEU A 87 -11.64 15.49 -9.67
N ILE A 88 -12.75 15.66 -9.02
CA ILE A 88 -13.42 14.66 -8.16
C ILE A 88 -13.82 13.35 -8.87
N ASN A 89 -13.81 13.32 -10.20
CA ASN A 89 -14.13 12.13 -11.00
C ASN A 89 -12.89 11.29 -11.36
N LEU A 90 -11.68 11.70 -10.93
CA LEU A 90 -10.47 10.97 -11.25
C LEU A 90 -10.47 9.58 -10.61
N ILE A 91 -10.16 8.59 -11.44
CA ILE A 91 -9.87 7.21 -11.02
C ILE A 91 -8.37 6.88 -11.14
N SER A 92 -7.61 7.71 -11.88
CA SER A 92 -6.17 7.57 -12.07
C SER A 92 -5.52 8.94 -12.22
N LEU A 93 -4.48 9.17 -11.42
CA LEU A 93 -3.63 10.36 -11.46
C LEU A 93 -2.16 9.93 -11.52
N ASP A 94 -1.49 10.26 -12.61
CA ASP A 94 -0.06 9.99 -12.81
C ASP A 94 0.69 11.30 -13.13
N LEU A 95 1.47 11.77 -12.15
CA LEU A 95 2.35 12.93 -12.24
C LEU A 95 3.83 12.52 -12.11
N SER A 96 4.14 11.25 -12.23
CA SER A 96 5.47 10.71 -12.01
C SER A 96 6.53 11.24 -12.97
N SER A 97 7.79 11.13 -12.58
CA SER A 97 8.94 11.49 -13.43
C SER A 97 8.83 12.93 -13.96
N ASN A 98 8.76 13.86 -13.04
CA ASN A 98 8.76 15.30 -13.23
C ASN A 98 9.71 15.98 -12.22
N HIS A 99 9.56 17.27 -12.02
CA HIS A 99 10.32 18.07 -11.06
C HIS A 99 9.40 18.79 -10.07
N PHE A 100 8.26 18.20 -9.75
CA PHE A 100 7.36 18.79 -8.74
C PHE A 100 8.06 18.85 -7.39
N SER A 101 7.82 19.93 -6.65
CA SER A 101 8.44 20.24 -5.36
C SER A 101 7.38 20.72 -4.36
N GLY A 102 7.78 20.94 -3.11
CA GLY A 102 6.84 21.29 -2.05
C GLY A 102 6.07 20.08 -1.52
N GLU A 103 5.05 20.32 -0.75
CA GLU A 103 4.24 19.28 -0.10
C GLU A 103 3.17 18.73 -1.05
N ILE A 104 2.69 17.54 -0.77
CA ILE A 104 1.50 16.99 -1.43
C ILE A 104 0.29 17.79 -0.91
N PRO A 105 -0.47 18.48 -1.78
CA PRO A 105 -1.60 19.27 -1.33
C PRO A 105 -2.69 18.37 -0.71
N VAL A 106 -3.19 18.73 0.45
CA VAL A 106 -4.22 17.95 1.18
C VAL A 106 -5.48 17.74 0.37
N GLU A 107 -5.83 18.69 -0.49
CA GLU A 107 -6.97 18.63 -1.40
C GLU A 107 -6.89 17.43 -2.37
N LEU A 108 -5.68 16.93 -2.66
CA LEU A 108 -5.49 15.75 -3.50
C LEU A 108 -6.13 14.51 -2.87
N PHE A 109 -6.08 14.39 -1.55
CA PHE A 109 -6.68 13.27 -0.83
C PHE A 109 -8.22 13.32 -0.83
N GLY A 110 -8.83 14.44 -1.22
CA GLY A 110 -10.26 14.53 -1.51
C GLY A 110 -10.71 13.80 -2.77
N LEU A 111 -9.79 13.27 -3.57
CA LEU A 111 -10.08 12.51 -4.79
C LEU A 111 -10.50 11.06 -4.49
N ILE A 112 -11.54 10.87 -3.73
CA ILE A 112 -12.01 9.57 -3.18
C ILE A 112 -12.35 8.51 -4.23
N ASN A 113 -12.44 8.87 -5.52
CA ASN A 113 -12.65 7.95 -6.63
C ASN A 113 -11.35 7.37 -7.19
N LEU A 114 -10.18 7.84 -6.75
CA LEU A 114 -8.90 7.25 -7.14
C LEU A 114 -8.86 5.78 -6.75
N LYS A 115 -8.59 4.92 -7.70
CA LYS A 115 -8.53 3.46 -7.47
C LYS A 115 -7.45 2.76 -8.27
N GLY A 116 -7.15 3.24 -9.48
CA GLY A 116 -6.40 2.50 -10.47
C GLY A 116 -7.25 1.38 -11.10
N GLU A 117 -6.97 1.07 -12.35
CA GLU A 117 -7.67 0.03 -13.09
C GLU A 117 -6.77 -0.61 -14.14
N ILE A 118 -7.09 -1.86 -14.49
CA ILE A 118 -6.45 -2.55 -15.61
C ILE A 118 -7.38 -2.40 -16.83
N GLU A 119 -6.89 -1.79 -17.90
CA GLU A 119 -7.56 -1.70 -19.17
C GLU A 119 -7.04 -2.80 -20.10
N TYR A 120 -7.96 -3.60 -20.65
CA TYR A 120 -7.63 -4.63 -21.63
C TYR A 120 -7.85 -4.09 -23.04
N ILE A 121 -6.77 -3.91 -23.78
CA ILE A 121 -6.81 -3.45 -25.17
C ILE A 121 -6.77 -4.68 -26.09
N THR A 122 -7.82 -4.87 -26.89
CA THR A 122 -7.87 -5.91 -27.91
C THR A 122 -7.64 -5.30 -29.28
N GLY A 123 -6.60 -5.73 -29.99
CA GLY A 123 -6.26 -5.23 -31.32
C GLY A 123 -5.76 -6.35 -32.24
N PRO A 124 -5.54 -6.05 -33.55
CA PRO A 124 -5.14 -7.04 -34.56
C PRO A 124 -3.81 -7.75 -34.29
N GLY A 125 -3.02 -7.29 -33.32
CA GLY A 125 -1.73 -7.86 -32.93
C GLY A 125 -1.75 -8.68 -31.62
N GLY A 126 -2.91 -8.93 -31.03
CA GLY A 126 -3.06 -9.58 -29.73
C GLY A 126 -3.58 -8.61 -28.66
N GLY A 127 -3.98 -9.16 -27.50
CA GLY A 127 -4.44 -8.36 -26.36
C GLY A 127 -3.25 -7.81 -25.57
N ALA A 128 -3.37 -6.59 -25.06
CA ALA A 128 -2.50 -6.00 -24.07
C ALA A 128 -3.31 -5.55 -22.86
N SER A 129 -2.72 -5.57 -21.68
CA SER A 129 -3.31 -4.94 -20.51
C SER A 129 -2.45 -3.75 -20.07
N ILE A 130 -3.07 -2.61 -19.88
CA ILE A 130 -2.43 -1.41 -19.33
C ILE A 130 -2.98 -1.19 -17.94
N PHE A 131 -2.10 -1.05 -16.95
CA PHE A 131 -2.51 -0.66 -15.61
C PHE A 131 -2.40 0.85 -15.47
N HIS A 132 -3.55 1.48 -15.26
CA HIS A 132 -3.60 2.88 -14.85
C HIS A 132 -3.49 2.91 -13.33
N GLN A 133 -2.36 3.36 -12.82
CA GLN A 133 -2.15 3.46 -11.38
C GLN A 133 -3.18 4.38 -10.73
N GLY A 134 -3.53 4.12 -9.47
CA GLY A 134 -4.48 4.94 -8.74
C GLY A 134 -3.92 6.33 -8.50
N LEU A 135 -2.83 6.40 -7.74
CA LEU A 135 -2.06 7.61 -7.47
C LEU A 135 -0.58 7.32 -7.66
N ASN A 136 0.04 8.00 -8.62
CA ASN A 136 1.47 7.93 -8.87
C ASN A 136 2.09 9.33 -8.86
N LEU A 137 2.89 9.62 -7.84
CA LEU A 137 3.68 10.84 -7.68
C LEU A 137 5.18 10.57 -7.68
N SER A 138 5.60 9.36 -8.09
CA SER A 138 6.98 8.91 -7.98
C SER A 138 7.96 9.73 -8.83
N ASN A 139 9.23 9.68 -8.44
CA ASN A 139 10.31 10.33 -9.17
C ASN A 139 10.07 11.84 -9.40
N ASN A 140 9.96 12.55 -8.27
CA ASN A 140 9.83 14.00 -8.18
C ASN A 140 10.75 14.52 -7.05
N THR A 141 10.54 15.73 -6.59
CA THR A 141 11.27 16.33 -5.47
C THR A 141 10.31 16.81 -4.36
N LEU A 142 9.22 16.06 -4.17
CA LEU A 142 8.20 16.36 -3.17
C LEU A 142 8.78 16.19 -1.76
N THR A 143 8.36 17.06 -0.85
CA THR A 143 8.83 17.14 0.54
C THR A 143 7.67 17.08 1.53
N GLY A 144 7.97 17.13 2.82
CA GLY A 144 6.96 17.10 3.88
C GLY A 144 6.42 15.71 4.18
N SER A 145 5.33 15.64 4.90
CA SER A 145 4.72 14.40 5.36
C SER A 145 3.54 13.97 4.49
N VAL A 146 3.21 12.69 4.56
CA VAL A 146 1.92 12.19 4.06
C VAL A 146 0.87 12.49 5.12
N SER A 147 -0.16 13.24 4.73
CA SER A 147 -1.24 13.66 5.62
C SER A 147 -2.17 12.49 6.00
N GLU A 148 -2.84 12.58 7.17
CA GLU A 148 -3.82 11.60 7.64
C GLU A 148 -5.01 11.43 6.71
N GLU A 149 -5.36 12.47 5.92
CA GLU A 149 -6.41 12.40 4.91
C GLU A 149 -6.13 11.40 3.77
N ILE A 150 -4.93 10.83 3.70
CA ILE A 150 -4.66 9.69 2.79
C ILE A 150 -5.66 8.54 3.02
N GLY A 151 -6.13 8.37 4.26
CA GLY A 151 -7.12 7.35 4.62
C GLY A 151 -8.47 7.50 3.93
N ASP A 152 -8.79 8.67 3.37
CA ASP A 152 -10.05 8.90 2.62
C ASP A 152 -10.05 8.19 1.25
N LEU A 153 -8.87 7.79 0.75
CA LEU A 153 -8.71 7.12 -0.53
C LEU A 153 -9.04 5.60 -0.46
N ILE A 154 -10.13 5.23 0.18
CA ILE A 154 -10.51 3.83 0.49
C ILE A 154 -10.61 2.89 -0.71
N ASN A 155 -10.74 3.43 -1.93
CA ASN A 155 -10.81 2.66 -3.17
C ASN A 155 -9.44 2.43 -3.82
N LEU A 156 -8.38 3.03 -3.27
CA LEU A 156 -7.06 3.06 -3.90
C LEU A 156 -6.44 1.66 -3.93
N LYS A 157 -6.03 1.21 -5.13
CA LYS A 157 -5.38 -0.09 -5.35
C LYS A 157 -3.87 0.02 -5.51
N SER A 158 -3.38 1.21 -5.91
CA SER A 158 -1.96 1.47 -6.11
C SER A 158 -1.61 2.87 -5.65
N LEU A 159 -0.60 2.95 -4.80
CA LEU A 159 0.03 4.17 -4.34
C LEU A 159 1.53 4.08 -4.58
N ASP A 160 2.06 4.98 -5.41
CA ASP A 160 3.48 5.10 -5.66
C ASP A 160 3.96 6.54 -5.35
N LEU A 161 4.68 6.68 -4.25
CA LEU A 161 5.31 7.92 -3.78
C LEU A 161 6.85 7.82 -3.83
N SER A 162 7.39 6.78 -4.47
CA SER A 162 8.83 6.49 -4.46
C SER A 162 9.67 7.60 -5.12
N PHE A 163 10.96 7.62 -4.79
CA PHE A 163 11.90 8.60 -5.36
C PHE A 163 11.44 10.04 -5.17
N ASN A 164 11.24 10.44 -3.92
CA ASN A 164 10.94 11.80 -3.48
C ASN A 164 11.81 12.18 -2.27
N GLN A 165 11.46 13.23 -1.57
CA GLN A 165 12.08 13.69 -0.33
C GLN A 165 11.04 13.76 0.80
N LEU A 166 10.03 12.88 0.74
CA LEU A 166 9.00 12.80 1.76
C LEU A 166 9.61 12.29 3.06
N GLU A 167 9.18 12.86 4.18
CA GLU A 167 9.76 12.63 5.50
C GLU A 167 8.67 12.37 6.56
N SER A 168 9.08 12.24 7.82
CA SER A 168 8.18 11.94 8.95
C SER A 168 7.70 10.49 9.00
N ASP A 169 6.97 10.17 10.04
CA ASP A 169 6.35 8.87 10.24
C ASP A 169 5.14 8.69 9.33
N LEU A 170 4.80 7.45 9.00
CA LEU A 170 3.59 7.17 8.22
C LEU A 170 2.34 7.37 9.08
N PRO A 171 1.29 8.04 8.56
CA PRO A 171 0.02 8.17 9.27
C PRO A 171 -0.67 6.80 9.42
N LEU A 172 -1.33 6.57 10.54
CA LEU A 172 -2.05 5.31 10.80
C LEU A 172 -3.19 5.07 9.80
N GLU A 173 -3.74 6.13 9.27
CA GLU A 173 -4.81 6.13 8.28
C GLU A 173 -4.40 5.45 6.95
N LEU A 174 -3.09 5.46 6.63
CA LEU A 174 -2.56 4.73 5.47
C LEU A 174 -2.90 3.23 5.55
N TYR A 175 -2.86 2.66 6.74
CA TYR A 175 -3.14 1.23 6.96
C TYR A 175 -4.63 0.89 6.92
N SER A 176 -5.52 1.88 6.77
CA SER A 176 -6.96 1.69 6.55
C SER A 176 -7.32 1.47 5.08
N LEU A 177 -6.37 1.61 4.16
CA LEU A 177 -6.56 1.44 2.72
C LEU A 177 -6.69 -0.05 2.33
N ASP A 178 -7.75 -0.69 2.75
CA ASP A 178 -8.00 -2.13 2.60
C ASP A 178 -8.14 -2.62 1.15
N SER A 179 -8.24 -1.70 0.19
CA SER A 179 -8.26 -2.00 -1.25
C SER A 179 -6.87 -2.02 -1.88
N LEU A 180 -5.84 -1.63 -1.14
CA LEU A 180 -4.49 -1.43 -1.67
C LEU A 180 -3.85 -2.78 -2.04
N ARG A 181 -3.32 -2.86 -3.26
CA ARG A 181 -2.63 -4.02 -3.82
C ARG A 181 -1.15 -3.77 -4.07
N SER A 182 -0.77 -2.48 -4.19
CA SER A 182 0.60 -2.05 -4.41
C SER A 182 0.88 -0.77 -3.63
N LEU A 183 1.93 -0.80 -2.81
CA LEU A 183 2.41 0.34 -2.03
C LEU A 183 3.92 0.48 -2.22
N ASN A 184 4.34 1.54 -2.87
CA ASN A 184 5.74 1.87 -3.07
C ASN A 184 6.07 3.23 -2.45
N LEU A 185 6.82 3.21 -1.35
CA LEU A 185 7.32 4.38 -0.63
C LEU A 185 8.85 4.48 -0.68
N SER A 186 9.51 3.67 -1.50
CA SER A 186 10.96 3.54 -1.53
C SER A 186 11.67 4.84 -1.92
N ASN A 187 12.93 4.97 -1.51
CA ASN A 187 13.77 6.11 -1.86
C ASN A 187 13.15 7.46 -1.42
N ASN A 188 12.92 7.57 -0.13
CA ASN A 188 12.42 8.76 0.55
C ASN A 188 13.19 8.97 1.87
N LEU A 189 12.69 9.82 2.74
CA LEU A 189 13.25 10.13 4.06
C LEU A 189 12.29 9.75 5.20
N PHE A 190 11.37 8.82 4.97
CA PHE A 190 10.41 8.38 5.98
C PHE A 190 11.11 7.82 7.21
N THR A 191 10.59 8.16 8.39
CA THR A 191 11.11 7.79 9.70
C THR A 191 10.10 6.95 10.50
N GLY A 192 10.40 6.73 11.78
CA GLY A 192 9.52 6.04 12.72
C GLY A 192 9.47 4.53 12.55
N GLU A 193 8.53 3.93 13.23
CA GLU A 193 8.32 2.49 13.25
C GLU A 193 7.18 2.10 12.30
N ILE A 194 7.21 0.87 11.82
CA ILE A 194 6.07 0.31 11.08
C ILE A 194 5.04 -0.16 12.10
N SER A 195 3.82 0.37 11.97
CA SER A 195 2.72 0.01 12.86
C SER A 195 2.24 -1.44 12.65
N GLU A 196 1.70 -2.06 13.73
CA GLU A 196 1.06 -3.39 13.65
C GLU A 196 -0.15 -3.40 12.70
N GLU A 197 -0.77 -2.24 12.45
CA GLU A 197 -1.84 -2.07 11.48
C GLU A 197 -1.44 -2.39 10.03
N ILE A 198 -0.15 -2.56 9.73
CA ILE A 198 0.31 -3.05 8.42
C ILE A 198 -0.37 -4.37 8.03
N GLY A 199 -0.68 -5.23 9.01
CA GLY A 199 -1.41 -6.47 8.81
C GLY A 199 -2.85 -6.30 8.30
N ASN A 200 -3.41 -5.09 8.29
CA ASN A 200 -4.76 -4.82 7.75
C ASN A 200 -4.77 -4.75 6.22
N LEU A 201 -3.62 -4.60 5.57
CA LEU A 201 -3.51 -4.45 4.11
C LEU A 201 -3.63 -5.82 3.40
N LEU A 202 -4.74 -6.50 3.59
CA LEU A 202 -4.97 -7.90 3.20
C LEU A 202 -5.05 -8.15 1.68
N LYS A 203 -4.93 -7.11 0.85
CA LYS A 203 -4.90 -7.22 -0.63
C LYS A 203 -3.56 -6.81 -1.22
N LEU A 204 -2.54 -6.57 -0.39
CA LEU A 204 -1.24 -6.10 -0.81
C LEU A 204 -0.40 -7.24 -1.42
N GLU A 205 -0.77 -7.66 -2.63
CA GLU A 205 -0.22 -8.82 -3.36
C GLU A 205 0.61 -8.43 -4.59
N GLY A 206 0.77 -7.12 -4.86
CA GLY A 206 1.35 -6.61 -6.09
C GLY A 206 0.36 -6.65 -7.27
N ILE A 207 0.78 -6.05 -8.38
CA ILE A 207 -0.04 -5.99 -9.59
C ILE A 207 0.84 -6.38 -10.78
N THR A 208 0.40 -7.38 -11.54
CA THR A 208 1.10 -7.82 -12.75
C THR A 208 0.27 -7.50 -13.98
N THR A 209 0.88 -6.89 -14.98
CA THR A 209 0.26 -6.63 -16.27
C THR A 209 1.03 -7.28 -17.40
N TYR A 210 0.33 -7.66 -18.45
CA TYR A 210 0.89 -8.35 -19.60
C TYR A 210 0.68 -7.53 -20.87
N ALA A 211 1.75 -7.20 -21.60
CA ALA A 211 1.69 -6.51 -22.88
C ALA A 211 2.62 -7.18 -23.90
N HIS A 212 2.05 -7.86 -24.88
CA HIS A 212 2.71 -8.55 -26.01
C HIS A 212 3.85 -9.52 -25.64
N MET A 213 5.01 -9.09 -25.28
CA MET A 213 6.15 -9.92 -24.84
C MET A 213 6.79 -9.34 -23.57
N SER A 214 6.11 -8.42 -22.93
CA SER A 214 6.58 -7.77 -21.72
C SER A 214 5.60 -7.97 -20.58
N THR A 215 6.13 -8.28 -19.42
CA THR A 215 5.39 -8.31 -18.16
C THR A 215 5.86 -7.13 -17.35
N THR A 216 4.95 -6.30 -16.87
CA THR A 216 5.26 -5.24 -15.92
C THR A 216 4.67 -5.63 -14.58
N GLN A 217 5.51 -5.62 -13.55
CA GLN A 217 5.10 -5.92 -12.19
C GLN A 217 5.22 -4.66 -11.34
N TYR A 218 4.22 -4.42 -10.51
CA TYR A 218 4.21 -3.37 -9.50
C TYR A 218 4.37 -4.04 -8.15
N ASP A 219 5.29 -3.51 -7.36
CA ASP A 219 5.62 -4.05 -6.05
C ASP A 219 4.39 -4.15 -5.16
N ALA A 220 4.30 -5.22 -4.40
CA ALA A 220 3.29 -5.34 -3.35
C ALA A 220 3.58 -4.31 -2.25
N LEU A 221 4.76 -4.40 -1.64
CA LEU A 221 5.23 -3.49 -0.60
C LEU A 221 6.71 -3.17 -0.79
N ASN A 222 7.02 -1.92 -1.09
CA ASN A 222 8.39 -1.46 -1.17
C ASN A 222 8.62 -0.25 -0.26
N LEU A 223 9.32 -0.48 0.85
CA LEU A 223 9.71 0.53 1.83
C LEU A 223 11.21 0.81 1.80
N SER A 224 11.96 0.26 0.84
CA SER A 224 13.42 0.31 0.82
C SER A 224 13.99 1.72 0.68
N ASN A 225 15.22 1.90 1.13
CA ASN A 225 15.94 3.18 1.04
C ASN A 225 15.16 4.33 1.73
N ASN A 226 14.89 4.15 3.01
CA ASN A 226 14.28 5.13 3.90
C ASN A 226 15.04 5.17 5.24
N LEU A 227 14.47 5.83 6.22
CA LEU A 227 15.02 5.96 7.57
C LEU A 227 14.11 5.27 8.62
N PHE A 228 13.24 4.36 8.19
CA PHE A 228 12.41 3.59 9.13
C PHE A 228 13.28 2.86 10.14
N SER A 229 12.85 2.82 11.39
CA SER A 229 13.62 2.29 12.51
C SER A 229 12.76 1.41 13.41
N GLY A 230 13.33 0.97 14.53
CA GLY A 230 12.61 0.15 15.49
C GLY A 230 12.47 -1.31 15.05
N PHE A 231 11.45 -1.97 15.58
CA PHE A 231 11.16 -3.37 15.29
C PHE A 231 10.07 -3.47 14.22
N ILE A 232 10.21 -4.46 13.36
CA ILE A 232 9.15 -4.76 12.38
C ILE A 232 8.08 -5.58 13.10
N PRO A 233 6.80 -5.19 13.05
CA PRO A 233 5.72 -5.92 13.70
C PRO A 233 5.50 -7.29 13.04
N PHE A 234 5.05 -8.26 13.84
CA PHE A 234 4.79 -9.62 13.35
C PHE A 234 3.63 -9.66 12.34
N GLU A 235 2.73 -8.71 12.41
CA GLU A 235 1.57 -8.52 11.55
C GLU A 235 1.96 -8.35 10.08
N ILE A 236 3.21 -7.98 9.79
CA ILE A 236 3.72 -7.95 8.41
C ILE A 236 3.66 -9.34 7.74
N CYS A 237 3.75 -10.42 8.55
CA CYS A 237 3.60 -11.79 8.05
C CYS A 237 2.16 -12.16 7.69
N ASP A 238 1.19 -11.29 7.97
CA ASP A 238 -0.22 -11.47 7.60
C ASP A 238 -0.51 -10.96 6.19
N LEU A 239 0.43 -10.23 5.59
CA LEU A 239 0.30 -9.80 4.20
C LEU A 239 0.16 -11.01 3.28
N PRO A 240 -0.67 -10.91 2.22
CA PRO A 240 -0.97 -12.02 1.31
C PRO A 240 0.20 -12.32 0.35
N LEU A 241 1.41 -12.45 0.89
CA LEU A 241 2.63 -12.72 0.15
C LEU A 241 3.05 -14.17 0.35
N ASP A 242 3.65 -14.76 -0.68
CA ASP A 242 4.19 -16.12 -0.59
C ASP A 242 5.59 -16.08 0.05
N TRP A 243 5.63 -16.08 1.38
CA TRP A 243 6.86 -16.02 2.17
C TRP A 243 7.77 -17.27 2.02
N GLU A 244 7.31 -18.32 1.35
CA GLU A 244 8.09 -19.55 1.09
C GLU A 244 8.81 -19.49 -0.26
N ASP A 245 8.42 -18.57 -1.16
CA ASP A 245 9.05 -18.42 -2.47
C ASP A 245 10.43 -17.76 -2.32
N SER A 246 11.49 -18.48 -2.71
CA SER A 246 12.87 -18.01 -2.68
C SER A 246 13.17 -16.86 -3.67
N TYR A 247 12.21 -16.48 -4.50
CA TYR A 247 12.32 -15.39 -5.48
C TYR A 247 11.51 -14.14 -5.09
N MET A 248 11.05 -14.06 -3.85
CA MET A 248 10.25 -12.94 -3.34
C MET A 248 10.91 -11.57 -3.53
N ASP A 249 12.23 -11.50 -3.37
CA ASP A 249 13.02 -10.27 -3.48
C ASP A 249 13.09 -9.71 -4.91
N GLU A 250 12.99 -10.58 -5.93
CA GLU A 250 13.11 -10.15 -7.33
C GLU A 250 11.78 -10.11 -8.10
N ASN A 251 10.76 -10.88 -7.68
CA ASN A 251 9.58 -11.13 -8.50
C ASN A 251 8.23 -10.81 -7.88
N GLN A 252 8.13 -10.60 -6.56
CA GLN A 252 6.85 -10.30 -5.90
C GLN A 252 6.79 -8.91 -5.29
N GLY A 253 7.86 -8.10 -5.46
CA GLY A 253 7.86 -6.70 -5.08
C GLY A 253 7.73 -6.45 -3.58
N PHE A 254 8.38 -7.28 -2.74
CA PHE A 254 8.56 -6.99 -1.33
C PHE A 254 10.00 -6.55 -1.09
N ASN A 255 10.19 -5.34 -0.57
CA ASN A 255 11.51 -4.83 -0.26
C ASN A 255 11.48 -3.85 0.91
N ILE A 256 12.23 -4.15 1.96
CA ILE A 256 12.39 -3.29 3.14
C ILE A 256 13.86 -2.95 3.40
N SER A 257 14.75 -3.26 2.47
CA SER A 257 16.19 -3.06 2.61
C SER A 257 16.59 -1.59 2.76
N ASN A 258 17.81 -1.35 3.26
CA ASN A 258 18.38 -0.01 3.41
C ASN A 258 17.49 0.92 4.26
N ASN A 259 17.14 0.43 5.45
CA ASN A 259 16.48 1.15 6.53
C ASN A 259 17.29 0.98 7.83
N GLN A 260 16.71 1.29 8.96
CA GLN A 260 17.34 1.19 10.28
C GLN A 260 16.59 0.21 11.21
N PHE A 261 15.97 -0.82 10.64
CA PHE A 261 15.23 -1.80 11.41
C PHE A 261 16.16 -2.66 12.29
N CYS A 262 15.67 -2.98 13.46
CA CYS A 262 16.39 -3.74 14.47
C CYS A 262 15.88 -5.18 14.57
N ALA A 263 16.79 -6.12 14.78
CA ALA A 263 16.41 -7.49 15.15
C ALA A 263 15.81 -7.52 16.59
N PRO A 264 14.96 -8.52 16.96
CA PRO A 264 14.64 -9.70 16.13
C PRO A 264 13.63 -9.38 15.04
N PHE A 265 13.76 -10.06 13.92
CA PHE A 265 12.84 -9.92 12.79
C PHE A 265 11.74 -10.99 12.83
N PRO A 266 10.52 -10.69 12.35
CA PRO A 266 9.48 -11.69 12.18
C PRO A 266 9.96 -12.89 11.38
N PRO A 267 9.51 -14.13 11.71
CA PRO A 267 10.02 -15.36 11.09
C PRO A 267 9.88 -15.39 9.57
N CYS A 268 8.80 -14.81 9.03
CA CYS A 268 8.58 -14.73 7.58
C CYS A 268 9.62 -13.86 6.86
N LEU A 269 10.26 -12.92 7.57
CA LEU A 269 11.19 -11.96 6.99
C LEU A 269 12.65 -12.36 7.04
N VAL A 270 13.03 -13.42 7.75
CA VAL A 270 14.45 -13.74 8.02
C VAL A 270 15.29 -13.79 6.74
N SER A 271 14.71 -14.24 5.63
CA SER A 271 15.35 -14.28 4.31
C SER A 271 15.20 -13.00 3.49
N PHE A 272 14.35 -12.04 3.88
CA PHE A 272 13.95 -10.89 3.07
C PHE A 272 14.27 -9.54 3.70
N VAL A 273 14.93 -9.52 4.85
CA VAL A 273 15.25 -8.27 5.58
C VAL A 273 16.16 -7.35 4.77
N GLY A 274 17.04 -7.90 3.94
CA GLY A 274 18.03 -7.13 3.21
C GLY A 274 19.05 -6.44 4.13
N THR A 275 19.73 -5.42 3.61
CA THR A 275 20.70 -4.64 4.38
C THR A 275 19.97 -3.64 5.28
N GLN A 276 20.37 -3.56 6.56
CA GLN A 276 19.86 -2.58 7.54
C GLN A 276 21.02 -1.84 8.20
N ASP A 277 20.85 -0.53 8.46
CA ASP A 277 21.75 0.22 9.33
C ASP A 277 21.34 0.00 10.79
N THR A 278 22.06 -0.89 11.47
CA THR A 278 21.76 -1.28 12.84
C THR A 278 22.53 -0.47 13.88
N TYR A 279 23.15 0.66 13.50
CA TYR A 279 23.96 1.47 14.43
C TYR A 279 23.17 1.90 15.67
N ASN A 280 21.93 2.32 15.48
CA ASN A 280 21.06 2.75 16.58
C ASN A 280 20.45 1.59 17.37
N CYS A 281 20.47 0.37 16.86
CA CYS A 281 19.89 -0.80 17.54
C CYS A 281 20.60 -1.14 18.85
N THR A 282 21.90 -0.91 18.96
CA THR A 282 22.67 -1.16 20.18
C THR A 282 22.26 -0.27 21.36
N GLN A 283 21.74 0.91 21.08
CA GLN A 283 21.21 1.81 22.10
C GLN A 283 19.83 1.34 22.60
N MET A 284 19.01 0.78 21.73
CA MET A 284 17.73 0.16 22.08
C MET A 284 17.95 -1.11 22.94
N TYR A 285 18.93 -1.94 22.59
CA TYR A 285 19.30 -3.12 23.39
C TYR A 285 19.74 -2.78 24.81
N ASN A 286 20.40 -1.64 25.02
CA ASN A 286 20.89 -1.22 26.32
C ASN A 286 19.83 -0.57 27.21
N GLN A 287 18.74 -0.08 26.65
CA GLN A 287 17.66 0.56 27.41
C GLN A 287 16.52 -0.39 27.79
N ASN A 288 16.37 -1.48 27.05
CA ASN A 288 15.33 -2.48 27.30
C ASN A 288 15.88 -3.88 27.02
N ASN A 289 15.53 -4.86 27.85
CA ASN A 289 15.79 -6.29 27.61
C ASN A 289 14.89 -6.83 26.48
N PHE A 290 15.01 -6.33 25.26
CA PHE A 290 14.07 -6.47 24.14
C PHE A 290 14.09 -7.82 23.37
N ASN A 291 14.62 -8.88 23.99
CA ASN A 291 14.32 -10.22 23.48
C ASN A 291 13.02 -10.80 24.04
N MET A 292 12.25 -10.01 24.78
CA MET A 292 11.03 -10.48 25.44
C MET A 292 9.91 -9.45 25.34
N PRO A 293 8.67 -9.87 25.07
CA PRO A 293 7.50 -9.00 25.21
C PRO A 293 7.46 -8.37 26.59
N LEU A 294 7.08 -7.10 26.68
CA LEU A 294 6.95 -6.40 27.96
C LEU A 294 5.69 -6.79 28.73
N ASN A 295 4.65 -7.20 27.99
CA ASN A 295 3.36 -7.56 28.53
C ASN A 295 2.86 -8.85 27.90
N TYR A 296 1.98 -9.55 28.59
CA TYR A 296 1.20 -10.60 27.97
C TYR A 296 0.23 -9.99 26.96
N SER A 297 0.10 -10.60 25.79
CA SER A 297 -0.91 -10.22 24.80
C SER A 297 -1.47 -11.44 24.08
N LEU A 298 -2.66 -11.28 23.52
CA LEU A 298 -3.27 -12.21 22.56
C LEU A 298 -3.76 -11.41 21.37
N SER A 299 -3.15 -11.62 20.20
CA SER A 299 -3.51 -10.92 18.97
C SER A 299 -4.81 -11.44 18.37
N GLN A 300 -5.42 -10.69 17.47
CA GLN A 300 -6.51 -11.19 16.64
C GLN A 300 -5.98 -12.34 15.76
N ASN A 301 -6.75 -13.43 15.66
CA ASN A 301 -6.38 -14.53 14.77
C ASN A 301 -6.36 -14.06 13.31
N HIS A 302 -5.43 -14.57 12.54
CA HIS A 302 -5.33 -14.25 11.12
C HIS A 302 -5.14 -15.53 10.26
N PRO A 303 -5.86 -15.60 9.13
CA PRO A 303 -6.95 -14.71 8.68
C PRO A 303 -8.19 -14.79 9.58
N ASN A 304 -9.03 -13.74 9.57
CA ASN A 304 -10.34 -13.69 10.23
C ASN A 304 -11.29 -12.78 9.43
N PRO A 305 -12.34 -13.30 8.74
CA PRO A 305 -12.75 -14.71 8.70
C PRO A 305 -11.72 -15.65 8.05
N PHE A 306 -11.78 -16.96 8.37
CA PHE A 306 -10.81 -17.94 7.89
C PHE A 306 -11.47 -19.19 7.31
N ASN A 307 -10.70 -19.96 6.48
CA ASN A 307 -11.15 -21.22 5.87
C ASN A 307 -9.97 -22.11 5.45
N PRO A 308 -9.78 -23.30 6.01
CA PRO A 308 -10.16 -23.72 7.35
C PRO A 308 -9.07 -23.36 8.39
N ILE A 309 -7.94 -22.76 7.98
CA ILE A 309 -6.76 -22.56 8.82
C ILE A 309 -6.68 -21.10 9.27
N THR A 310 -6.34 -20.89 10.53
CA THR A 310 -6.00 -19.59 11.09
C THR A 310 -4.87 -19.71 12.09
N THR A 311 -4.12 -18.64 12.27
CA THR A 311 -3.01 -18.53 13.23
C THR A 311 -3.41 -17.63 14.39
N LEU A 312 -3.22 -18.12 15.60
CA LEU A 312 -3.34 -17.37 16.84
C LEU A 312 -1.95 -16.99 17.30
N ARG A 313 -1.73 -15.72 17.64
CA ARG A 313 -0.45 -15.21 18.16
C ARG A 313 -0.63 -14.67 19.55
N TYR A 314 0.40 -14.85 20.38
CA TYR A 314 0.41 -14.36 21.76
C TYR A 314 1.83 -14.10 22.24
N GLU A 315 1.95 -13.28 23.25
CA GLU A 315 3.21 -12.82 23.81
C GLU A 315 3.33 -13.21 25.26
N LEU A 316 4.55 -13.66 25.63
CA LEU A 316 4.89 -14.06 26.98
C LEU A 316 6.09 -13.25 27.46
N PRO A 317 5.91 -12.31 28.41
CA PRO A 317 7.02 -11.51 28.95
C PRO A 317 7.96 -12.33 29.81
N GLU A 318 7.52 -13.49 30.30
CA GLU A 318 8.28 -14.41 31.13
C GLU A 318 7.88 -15.86 30.87
N ASP A 319 8.72 -16.80 31.25
CA ASP A 319 8.42 -18.23 31.16
C ASP A 319 7.12 -18.52 31.92
N SER A 320 6.14 -19.09 31.25
CA SER A 320 4.81 -19.27 31.81
C SER A 320 4.20 -20.61 31.42
N PHE A 321 3.32 -21.11 32.27
CA PHE A 321 2.41 -22.19 31.89
C PHE A 321 1.27 -21.57 31.05
N VAL A 322 1.12 -22.03 29.81
CA VAL A 322 0.19 -21.47 28.83
C VAL A 322 -0.88 -22.48 28.50
N ASP A 323 -2.13 -22.02 28.45
CA ASP A 323 -3.27 -22.75 27.93
C ASP A 323 -3.96 -21.90 26.85
N VAL A 324 -3.99 -22.37 25.60
CA VAL A 324 -4.69 -21.72 24.50
C VAL A 324 -5.83 -22.62 24.04
N THR A 325 -7.06 -22.18 24.32
CA THR A 325 -8.25 -23.01 24.13
C THR A 325 -9.28 -22.34 23.24
N VAL A 326 -9.88 -23.10 22.33
CA VAL A 326 -10.97 -22.70 21.43
C VAL A 326 -12.29 -23.19 22.00
N TYR A 327 -13.31 -22.31 21.98
CA TYR A 327 -14.67 -22.57 22.47
C TYR A 327 -15.73 -22.27 21.42
N ASP A 328 -16.86 -22.96 21.50
CA ASP A 328 -18.08 -22.54 20.81
C ASP A 328 -18.75 -21.36 21.54
N MET A 329 -19.82 -20.83 20.96
CA MET A 329 -20.58 -19.70 21.54
C MET A 329 -21.35 -20.07 22.82
N LEU A 330 -21.44 -21.35 23.18
CA LEU A 330 -22.05 -21.84 24.42
C LEU A 330 -21.00 -22.02 25.52
N GLY A 331 -19.71 -21.82 25.22
CA GLY A 331 -18.59 -21.99 26.14
C GLY A 331 -18.09 -23.44 26.25
N ASN A 332 -18.51 -24.34 25.34
CA ASN A 332 -17.96 -25.69 25.30
C ASN A 332 -16.58 -25.67 24.65
N VAL A 333 -15.64 -26.39 25.25
CA VAL A 333 -14.28 -26.57 24.69
C VAL A 333 -14.36 -27.32 23.37
N ILE A 334 -13.84 -26.74 22.31
CA ILE A 334 -13.71 -27.34 20.99
C ILE A 334 -12.35 -27.95 20.80
N ASN A 335 -11.28 -27.17 21.06
CA ASN A 335 -9.92 -27.63 20.90
C ASN A 335 -9.01 -26.94 21.91
N ASN A 336 -8.00 -27.66 22.39
CA ASN A 336 -6.90 -27.12 23.18
C ASN A 336 -5.67 -27.10 22.29
N LEU A 337 -5.24 -25.90 21.86
CA LEU A 337 -4.20 -25.72 20.87
C LEU A 337 -2.79 -25.69 21.47
N ALA A 338 -2.68 -25.27 22.72
CA ALA A 338 -1.44 -25.27 23.47
C ALA A 338 -1.73 -25.49 24.96
N HIS A 339 -0.98 -26.40 25.59
CA HIS A 339 -1.10 -26.67 27.02
C HIS A 339 0.25 -27.11 27.56
N GLY A 340 0.91 -26.23 28.36
CA GLY A 340 2.20 -26.55 28.94
C GLY A 340 3.09 -25.35 29.23
N ASN A 341 4.25 -25.63 29.82
CA ASN A 341 5.25 -24.58 30.03
C ASN A 341 5.88 -24.14 28.72
N GLN A 342 5.92 -22.85 28.52
CA GLN A 342 6.57 -22.21 27.38
C GLN A 342 7.54 -21.13 27.88
N ASN A 343 8.67 -21.01 27.19
CA ASN A 343 9.60 -19.92 27.46
C ASN A 343 8.98 -18.59 27.02
N SER A 344 9.43 -17.52 27.63
CA SER A 344 9.11 -16.15 27.21
C SER A 344 9.37 -15.90 25.72
N GLY A 345 8.75 -14.88 25.16
CA GLY A 345 8.88 -14.50 23.77
C GLY A 345 7.55 -14.55 23.00
N TYR A 346 7.64 -14.27 21.71
CA TYR A 346 6.53 -14.30 20.75
C TYR A 346 6.19 -15.73 20.37
N LYS A 347 4.91 -16.07 20.38
CA LYS A 347 4.40 -17.42 20.14
C LYS A 347 3.29 -17.42 19.11
N SER A 348 3.17 -18.53 18.40
CA SER A 348 2.04 -18.75 17.50
C SER A 348 1.58 -20.20 17.53
N VAL A 349 0.30 -20.40 17.30
CA VAL A 349 -0.30 -21.73 17.14
C VAL A 349 -1.37 -21.68 16.08
N GLN A 350 -1.40 -22.69 15.21
CA GLN A 350 -2.42 -22.79 14.16
C GLN A 350 -3.60 -23.62 14.62
N TRP A 351 -4.80 -23.21 14.19
CA TRP A 351 -6.02 -23.99 14.27
C TRP A 351 -6.58 -24.25 12.87
N ASN A 352 -6.81 -25.52 12.58
CA ASN A 352 -7.30 -26.01 11.30
C ASN A 352 -8.81 -26.37 11.33
N ALA A 353 -9.59 -25.66 12.14
CA ALA A 353 -11.02 -25.86 12.30
C ALA A 353 -11.42 -27.29 12.69
N THR A 354 -10.66 -27.94 13.57
CA THR A 354 -10.95 -29.27 14.10
C THR A 354 -11.16 -29.24 15.62
N ASN A 355 -11.92 -30.20 16.13
CA ASN A 355 -12.04 -30.46 17.55
C ASN A 355 -10.83 -31.28 18.08
N ASN A 356 -10.78 -31.53 19.39
CA ASN A 356 -9.74 -32.33 20.05
C ASN A 356 -9.59 -33.76 19.51
N GLN A 357 -10.56 -34.28 18.74
CA GLN A 357 -10.52 -35.59 18.10
C GLN A 357 -10.08 -35.50 16.64
N GLY A 358 -9.69 -34.33 16.16
CA GLY A 358 -9.30 -34.09 14.77
C GLY A 358 -10.47 -34.04 13.78
N GLN A 359 -11.71 -33.96 14.25
CA GLN A 359 -12.92 -33.91 13.41
C GLN A 359 -13.21 -32.45 13.04
N PRO A 360 -13.51 -32.13 11.76
CA PRO A 360 -13.90 -30.80 11.35
C PRO A 360 -15.10 -30.26 12.10
N VAL A 361 -15.06 -28.97 12.43
CA VAL A 361 -16.19 -28.28 13.07
C VAL A 361 -16.99 -27.49 12.03
N SER A 362 -18.19 -27.07 12.39
CA SER A 362 -19.09 -26.34 11.50
C SER A 362 -18.64 -24.88 11.32
N ALA A 363 -18.92 -24.28 10.16
CA ALA A 363 -18.78 -22.84 10.00
C ALA A 363 -19.58 -22.09 11.06
N GLY A 364 -19.05 -20.99 11.55
CA GLY A 364 -19.67 -20.21 12.62
C GLY A 364 -18.69 -19.33 13.38
N VAL A 365 -19.18 -18.77 14.47
CA VAL A 365 -18.40 -17.94 15.39
C VAL A 365 -17.84 -18.80 16.51
N TYR A 366 -16.55 -18.62 16.77
CA TYR A 366 -15.81 -19.28 17.85
C TYR A 366 -15.13 -18.23 18.72
N LEU A 367 -14.85 -18.60 19.95
CA LEU A 367 -14.01 -17.83 20.86
C LEU A 367 -12.71 -18.60 21.07
N TYR A 368 -11.62 -17.89 21.26
CA TYR A 368 -10.38 -18.47 21.73
C TYR A 368 -9.82 -17.63 22.89
N SER A 369 -9.24 -18.31 23.85
CA SER A 369 -8.64 -17.68 25.03
C SER A 369 -7.24 -18.17 25.25
N ILE A 370 -6.42 -17.30 25.82
CA ILE A 370 -5.16 -17.64 26.45
C ILE A 370 -5.26 -17.48 27.96
N GLU A 371 -4.66 -18.41 28.68
CA GLU A 371 -4.34 -18.29 30.10
C GLU A 371 -2.81 -18.48 30.22
N ALA A 372 -2.13 -17.49 30.80
CA ALA A 372 -0.69 -17.53 31.02
C ALA A 372 -0.35 -16.82 32.36
N GLY A 373 0.00 -17.57 33.39
CA GLY A 373 0.09 -17.04 34.75
C GLY A 373 -1.25 -16.45 35.20
N ASP A 374 -1.24 -15.18 35.61
CA ASP A 374 -2.43 -14.43 36.00
C ASP A 374 -3.12 -13.75 34.81
N PHE A 375 -2.52 -13.78 33.62
CA PHE A 375 -3.07 -13.15 32.44
C PHE A 375 -4.14 -14.02 31.80
N ARG A 376 -5.25 -13.38 31.40
CA ARG A 376 -6.34 -13.99 30.64
C ARG A 376 -6.86 -13.01 29.62
N GLN A 377 -6.97 -13.46 28.37
CA GLN A 377 -7.61 -12.69 27.29
C GLN A 377 -8.39 -13.63 26.39
N THR A 378 -9.56 -13.13 25.90
CA THR A 378 -10.42 -13.88 24.97
C THR A 378 -10.71 -13.03 23.78
N ARG A 379 -10.70 -13.64 22.58
CA ARG A 379 -11.07 -13.00 21.32
C ARG A 379 -12.05 -13.85 20.52
N LYS A 380 -12.66 -13.23 19.53
CA LYS A 380 -13.66 -13.84 18.64
C LYS A 380 -13.05 -14.11 17.28
N MET A 381 -13.39 -15.24 16.66
CA MET A 381 -13.01 -15.58 15.29
C MET A 381 -14.19 -16.16 14.51
N ILE A 382 -14.15 -16.07 13.19
CA ILE A 382 -15.22 -16.48 12.27
C ILE A 382 -14.68 -17.49 11.28
N LEU A 383 -15.17 -18.71 11.38
CA LEU A 383 -14.92 -19.78 10.39
C LEU A 383 -15.96 -19.69 9.29
N ILE A 384 -15.51 -19.56 8.04
CA ILE A 384 -16.36 -19.66 6.85
C ILE A 384 -16.06 -20.97 6.13
N LYS A 385 -16.98 -21.40 5.27
CA LYS A 385 -16.82 -22.63 4.47
C LYS A 385 -16.35 -22.29 3.07
#